data_c472c74e824f2d2a6a844622f394547e
#
_entry.id   c472c74e824f2d2a6a844622f394547e
#
_cell.length_a   1.000
_cell.length_b   1.000
_cell.length_c   1.000
_cell.angle_alpha   90.00
_cell.angle_beta   90.00
_cell.angle_gamma   90.00
#
_symmetry.space_group_name_H-M   'P 1'
#
loop_
_entity.id
_entity.type
_entity.pdbx_description
1 polymer ?
#
loop_
_entity_poly.entity_id
_entity_poly.type
_entity_poly.pdbx_seq_one_letter_code
_entity_poly.pdbx_strand_id
1 'polypeptide(L)'
;MNYTTKTNNGHKYAQTYVRIFDDNTVQLVSYTTTVIEITPEGWLHVNGLYSMTTIKHIGWFMRERGFTYQLAKQLYKDNKLFNVYTGEIRDRD
;
A
#
# COMPACT_ATOMS: atom_id res chain seq x y z
N MET A 1 17.98 8.20 0.98
CA MET A 1 17.36 7.52 2.12
C MET A 1 17.41 6.01 1.93
N ASN A 2 17.82 5.29 2.95
CA ASN A 2 17.93 3.84 2.85
C ASN A 2 16.60 3.15 3.13
N TYR A 3 16.42 1.97 2.56
CA TYR A 3 15.22 1.18 2.80
C TYR A 3 15.57 -0.31 2.76
N THR A 4 14.72 -1.09 3.42
CA THR A 4 14.76 -2.54 3.38
C THR A 4 13.65 -3.03 2.46
N THR A 5 13.96 -4.03 1.63
CA THR A 5 12.96 -4.63 0.75
C THR A 5 12.41 -5.89 1.39
N LYS A 6 11.09 -6.05 1.33
CA LYS A 6 10.42 -7.23 1.85
C LYS A 6 9.49 -7.78 0.78
N THR A 7 9.72 -9.02 0.36
CA THR A 7 8.86 -9.65 -0.65
C THR A 7 7.68 -10.34 0.02
N ASN A 8 6.74 -10.78 -0.80
CA ASN A 8 5.57 -11.53 -0.36
C ASN A 8 5.84 -13.03 -0.24
N ASN A 9 7.08 -13.43 -0.05
CA ASN A 9 7.55 -14.82 -0.04
C ASN A 9 7.73 -15.39 -1.44
N GLY A 10 7.62 -14.56 -2.47
CA GLY A 10 8.06 -14.91 -3.81
C GLY A 10 7.24 -15.94 -4.53
N HIS A 11 6.02 -16.23 -4.10
CA HIS A 11 5.26 -17.29 -4.74
C HIS A 11 4.31 -16.78 -5.80
N LYS A 12 3.11 -16.36 -5.41
CA LYS A 12 2.11 -15.91 -6.39
C LYS A 12 2.37 -14.52 -6.90
N TYR A 13 3.08 -13.71 -6.14
CA TYR A 13 3.19 -12.28 -6.39
C TYR A 13 4.65 -11.87 -6.50
N ALA A 14 5.41 -12.62 -7.32
CA ALA A 14 6.86 -12.42 -7.44
C ALA A 14 7.23 -11.04 -7.97
N GLN A 15 6.30 -10.36 -8.62
CA GLN A 15 6.56 -9.04 -9.20
C GLN A 15 6.18 -7.90 -8.24
N THR A 16 6.01 -8.20 -6.95
CA THR A 16 5.68 -7.17 -5.98
C THR A 16 6.58 -7.30 -4.76
N TYR A 17 6.82 -6.17 -4.12
CA TYR A 17 7.60 -6.12 -2.88
C TYR A 17 7.24 -4.87 -2.10
N VAL A 18 7.67 -4.84 -0.84
CA VAL A 18 7.43 -3.71 0.05
C VAL A 18 8.79 -3.09 0.38
N ARG A 19 8.88 -1.77 0.29
CA ARG A 19 10.02 -1.01 0.79
C ARG A 19 9.67 -0.43 2.15
N ILE A 20 10.56 -0.59 3.11
CA ILE A 20 10.41 0.02 4.43
C ILE A 20 11.61 0.93 4.62
N PHE A 21 11.35 2.24 4.66
CA PHE A 21 12.41 3.24 4.74
C PHE A 21 12.83 3.47 6.18
N ASP A 22 13.99 4.10 6.35
CA ASP A 22 14.56 4.37 7.67
C ASP A 22 13.65 5.24 8.53
N ASP A 23 12.83 6.10 7.91
CA ASP A 23 11.90 6.96 8.63
C ASP A 23 10.54 6.29 8.87
N ASN A 24 10.42 5.00 8.55
CA ASN A 24 9.20 4.20 8.68
C ASN A 24 8.17 4.45 7.59
N THR A 25 8.53 5.15 6.51
CA THR A 25 7.67 5.18 5.32
C THR A 25 7.61 3.77 4.73
N VAL A 26 6.43 3.32 4.34
CA VAL A 26 6.21 2.00 3.74
C VAL A 26 5.64 2.19 2.35
N GLN A 27 6.18 1.48 1.37
CA GLN A 27 5.67 1.54 -0.01
C GLN A 27 5.43 0.15 -0.53
N LEU A 28 4.28 -0.06 -1.16
CA LEU A 28 4.03 -1.25 -1.95
C LEU A 28 4.38 -0.95 -3.39
N VAL A 29 5.30 -1.75 -3.95
CA VAL A 29 5.71 -1.62 -5.34
C VAL A 29 5.15 -2.81 -6.10
N SER A 30 4.44 -2.54 -7.20
CA SER A 30 3.91 -3.55 -8.12
C SER A 30 4.65 -3.35 -9.43
N TYR A 31 5.40 -4.36 -9.84
CA TYR A 31 6.35 -4.26 -10.96
C TYR A 31 7.35 -3.15 -10.66
N THR A 32 7.25 -2.00 -11.31
CA THR A 32 8.14 -0.88 -11.06
C THR A 32 7.41 0.34 -10.51
N THR A 33 6.12 0.20 -10.18
CA THR A 33 5.27 1.32 -9.79
C THR A 33 4.95 1.26 -8.30
N THR A 34 5.14 2.37 -7.59
CA THR A 34 4.68 2.50 -6.21
C THR A 34 3.17 2.73 -6.23
N VAL A 35 2.41 1.75 -5.74
CA VAL A 35 0.95 1.77 -5.83
C VAL A 35 0.29 2.17 -4.52
N ILE A 36 0.95 1.93 -3.39
CA ILE A 36 0.47 2.37 -2.06
C ILE A 36 1.65 2.93 -1.30
N GLU A 37 1.39 3.98 -0.51
CA GLU A 37 2.39 4.53 0.39
C GLU A 37 1.75 4.78 1.74
N ILE A 38 2.48 4.47 2.81
CA ILE A 38 2.07 4.79 4.17
C ILE A 38 3.15 5.68 4.76
N THR A 39 2.77 6.89 5.17
CA THR A 39 3.72 7.83 5.75
C THR A 39 4.13 7.40 7.15
N PRO A 40 5.21 7.98 7.71
CA PRO A 40 5.59 7.67 9.10
C PRO A 40 4.47 7.95 10.10
N GLU A 41 3.60 8.90 9.81
CA GLU A 41 2.46 9.22 10.67
C GLU A 41 1.30 8.24 10.51
N GLY A 42 1.39 7.32 9.56
CA GLY A 42 0.37 6.29 9.36
C GLY A 42 -0.64 6.57 8.25
N TRP A 43 -0.46 7.62 7.47
CA TRP A 43 -1.41 7.94 6.39
C TRP A 43 -1.17 7.06 5.18
N LEU A 44 -2.14 6.20 4.92
CA LEU A 44 -2.13 5.30 3.78
C LEU A 44 -2.81 5.96 2.60
N HIS A 45 -2.12 5.92 1.45
CA HIS A 45 -2.63 6.53 0.26
C HIS A 45 -2.43 5.59 -0.94
N VAL A 46 -3.47 5.41 -1.71
CA VAL A 46 -3.49 4.50 -2.86
C VAL A 46 -3.30 5.33 -4.13
N ASN A 47 -2.20 5.08 -4.84
CA ASN A 47 -1.87 5.83 -6.05
C ASN A 47 -2.71 5.40 -7.25
N GLY A 48 -3.09 4.15 -7.30
CA GLY A 48 -3.91 3.64 -8.39
C GLY A 48 -4.14 2.15 -8.26
N LEU A 49 -5.11 1.65 -8.99
CA LEU A 49 -5.43 0.22 -8.98
C LEU A 49 -4.78 -0.50 -10.14
N TYR A 50 -4.53 0.21 -11.23
CA TYR A 50 -3.80 -0.23 -12.43
C TYR A 50 -4.39 -1.48 -13.06
N SER A 51 -3.76 -2.65 -12.92
CA SER A 51 -4.16 -3.89 -13.60
C SER A 51 -4.74 -4.89 -12.61
N MET A 52 -5.33 -5.98 -13.11
CA MET A 52 -5.82 -7.06 -12.26
C MET A 52 -4.71 -7.65 -11.40
N THR A 53 -3.50 -7.76 -11.92
CA THR A 53 -2.38 -8.27 -11.15
C THR A 53 -2.03 -7.31 -10.00
N THR A 54 -2.03 -6.01 -10.27
CA THR A 54 -1.79 -4.99 -9.24
C THR A 54 -2.87 -5.06 -8.17
N ILE A 55 -4.13 -5.29 -8.56
CA ILE A 55 -5.23 -5.44 -7.60
C ILE A 55 -4.96 -6.60 -6.65
N LYS A 56 -4.42 -7.72 -7.16
CA LYS A 56 -4.06 -8.85 -6.30
C LYS A 56 -2.93 -8.48 -5.35
N HIS A 57 -1.94 -7.71 -5.82
CA HIS A 57 -0.84 -7.23 -4.98
C HIS A 57 -1.38 -6.34 -3.85
N ILE A 58 -2.29 -5.44 -4.17
CA ILE A 58 -2.91 -4.56 -3.18
C ILE A 58 -3.69 -5.37 -2.16
N GLY A 59 -4.46 -6.37 -2.63
CA GLY A 59 -5.20 -7.26 -1.74
C GLY A 59 -4.30 -7.97 -0.73
N TRP A 60 -3.19 -8.52 -1.23
CA TRP A 60 -2.21 -9.16 -0.35
C TRP A 60 -1.66 -8.17 0.68
N PHE A 61 -1.24 -7.00 0.21
CA PHE A 61 -0.65 -5.98 1.08
C PHE A 61 -1.61 -5.56 2.19
N MET A 62 -2.86 -5.29 1.82
CA MET A 62 -3.87 -4.87 2.79
C MET A 62 -4.16 -5.96 3.81
N ARG A 63 -4.30 -7.21 3.36
CA ARG A 63 -4.58 -8.33 4.28
C ARG A 63 -3.44 -8.55 5.26
N GLU A 64 -2.19 -8.40 4.82
CA GLU A 64 -1.03 -8.55 5.70
C GLU A 64 -1.06 -7.54 6.83
N ARG A 65 -1.76 -6.42 6.65
CA ARG A 65 -1.86 -5.36 7.65
C ARG A 65 -3.20 -5.34 8.37
N GLY A 66 -4.03 -6.37 8.17
CA GLY A 66 -5.32 -6.46 8.85
C GLY A 66 -6.43 -5.66 8.21
N PHE A 67 -6.26 -5.26 6.94
CA PHE A 67 -7.27 -4.51 6.21
C PHE A 67 -7.75 -5.31 5.00
N THR A 68 -8.58 -4.69 4.15
CA THR A 68 -9.13 -5.36 2.98
C THR A 68 -8.80 -4.59 1.70
N TYR A 69 -8.83 -5.30 0.58
CA TYR A 69 -8.73 -4.65 -0.72
C TYR A 69 -9.86 -3.64 -0.90
N GLN A 70 -11.07 -3.95 -0.38
CA GLN A 70 -12.21 -3.06 -0.54
C GLN A 70 -11.94 -1.68 0.07
N LEU A 71 -11.25 -1.65 1.20
CA LEU A 71 -10.86 -0.38 1.80
C LEU A 71 -9.96 0.41 0.85
N ALA A 72 -8.94 -0.23 0.28
CA ALA A 72 -8.02 0.44 -0.64
C ALA A 72 -8.76 0.97 -1.86
N LYS A 73 -9.66 0.17 -2.42
CA LYS A 73 -10.45 0.55 -3.58
C LYS A 73 -11.31 1.77 -3.28
N GLN A 74 -11.97 1.77 -2.11
CA GLN A 74 -12.84 2.88 -1.73
C GLN A 74 -12.05 4.16 -1.50
N LEU A 75 -10.89 4.06 -0.85
CA LEU A 75 -10.01 5.21 -0.64
C LEU A 75 -9.58 5.82 -1.97
N TYR A 76 -9.22 4.98 -2.92
CA TYR A 76 -8.81 5.46 -4.23
C TYR A 76 -9.97 6.17 -4.95
N LYS A 77 -11.15 5.54 -4.95
CA LYS A 77 -12.32 6.11 -5.63
C LYS A 77 -12.76 7.43 -5.02
N ASP A 78 -12.70 7.54 -3.70
CA ASP A 78 -13.16 8.73 -2.98
C ASP A 78 -12.05 9.77 -2.81
N ASN A 79 -10.85 9.48 -3.27
CA ASN A 79 -9.70 10.36 -3.15
C ASN A 79 -9.43 10.71 -1.69
N LYS A 80 -9.37 9.67 -0.83
CA LYS A 80 -9.20 9.83 0.62
C LYS A 80 -7.92 9.17 1.09
N LEU A 81 -7.45 9.62 2.25
CA LEU A 81 -6.37 8.98 3.00
C LEU A 81 -6.97 8.30 4.23
N PHE A 82 -6.32 7.23 4.66
CA PHE A 82 -6.74 6.48 5.84
C PHE A 82 -5.56 6.35 6.78
N ASN A 83 -5.76 6.66 8.06
CA ASN A 83 -4.68 6.49 9.04
C ASN A 83 -4.72 5.08 9.61
N VAL A 84 -3.64 4.31 9.37
CA VAL A 84 -3.60 2.91 9.77
C VAL A 84 -3.46 2.74 11.28
N TYR A 85 -3.08 3.79 12.00
CA TYR A 85 -2.94 3.72 13.47
C TYR A 85 -4.21 4.16 14.19
N THR A 86 -4.92 5.15 13.66
CA THR A 86 -6.06 5.77 14.34
C THR A 86 -7.39 5.42 13.71
N GLY A 87 -7.41 4.97 12.46
CA GLY A 87 -8.65 4.73 11.72
C GLY A 87 -9.28 5.98 11.13
N GLU A 88 -8.63 7.12 11.29
CA GLU A 88 -9.16 8.38 10.77
C GLU A 88 -9.11 8.43 9.25
N ILE A 89 -10.09 9.09 8.63
CA ILE A 89 -10.15 9.29 7.18
C ILE A 89 -10.17 10.79 6.91
N ARG A 90 -9.41 11.23 5.91
CA ARG A 90 -9.41 12.63 5.50
C ARG A 90 -9.21 12.74 3.99
N ASP A 91 -9.46 13.91 3.44
CA ASP A 91 -9.24 14.17 2.01
C ASP A 91 -7.75 14.13 1.68
N ARG A 92 -7.43 13.77 0.43
CA ARG A 92 -6.04 13.60 0.02
C ARG A 92 -5.27 14.89 -0.03
N ASP A 93 -5.91 15.98 -0.22
CA ASP A 93 -5.22 17.25 -0.19
C ASP A 93 -6.02 18.25 0.64
#